data_6d01d9820c7cd1f60493489f3ce55b42
#
_entry.id   6d01d9820c7cd1f60493489f3ce55b42
#
_cell.length_a   1.000
_cell.length_b   1.000
_cell.length_c   1.000
_cell.angle_alpha   90.00
_cell.angle_beta   90.00
_cell.angle_gamma   90.00
#
_symmetry.space_group_name_H-M   'P 1'
#
loop_
_entity.id
_entity.type
_entity.pdbx_description
1 polymer ?
#
loop_
_entity_poly.entity_id
_entity_poly.type
_entity_poly.pdbx_seq_one_letter_code
_entity_poly.pdbx_strand_id
1 'polypeptide(L)'
;MTKTPTAPPLRGQLRRTDKIMTAAEVDEFLARAFCGRTATVGADGYPYVVPNLFTWLRSTIYLHTVLSEGHFIANVRHSDRVSFQVDEPGEIFAYGHVECDTSVSYRSVIMFGRITILDDEAQKTRFFESFMAKYAPAGSWGRERGSFPRMGSTIVYAIAPEIVTGKQGILPAVSDQWPIRNLTGSPGWKPKGSPSDP
;
A
#
# COMPACT_ATOMS: atom_id res chain seq x y z
N MET A 1 -20.01 34.66 20.64
CA MET A 1 -19.12 34.17 19.58
C MET A 1 -19.69 32.86 19.07
N THR A 2 -20.42 32.89 17.97
CA THR A 2 -20.96 31.68 17.31
C THR A 2 -19.81 30.95 16.62
N LYS A 3 -19.48 29.73 17.10
CA LYS A 3 -18.53 28.85 16.39
C LYS A 3 -19.09 28.54 15.00
N THR A 4 -18.40 28.99 13.96
CA THR A 4 -18.66 28.57 12.58
C THR A 4 -18.62 27.03 12.55
N PRO A 5 -19.62 26.35 11.97
CA PRO A 5 -19.57 24.89 11.87
C PRO A 5 -18.33 24.50 11.08
N THR A 6 -17.43 23.77 11.71
CA THR A 6 -16.28 23.19 11.02
C THR A 6 -16.79 22.18 10.00
N ALA A 7 -16.42 22.35 8.73
CA ALA A 7 -16.73 21.37 7.69
C ALA A 7 -16.27 19.98 8.14
N PRO A 8 -17.02 18.91 7.84
CA PRO A 8 -16.62 17.55 8.21
C PRO A 8 -15.26 17.23 7.60
N PRO A 9 -14.42 16.44 8.30
CA PRO A 9 -13.10 16.08 7.81
C PRO A 9 -13.23 15.36 6.46
N LEU A 10 -12.42 15.78 5.47
CA LEU A 10 -12.38 15.16 4.13
C LEU A 10 -11.73 13.77 4.13
N ARG A 11 -11.15 13.35 5.26
CA ARG A 11 -10.48 12.06 5.42
C ARG A 11 -11.43 10.90 5.14
N GLY A 12 -11.08 10.06 4.17
CA GLY A 12 -11.89 8.92 3.75
C GLY A 12 -13.01 9.25 2.74
N GLN A 13 -13.20 10.50 2.37
CA GLN A 13 -14.19 10.88 1.35
C GLN A 13 -13.61 10.71 -0.06
N LEU A 14 -14.33 10.00 -0.92
CA LEU A 14 -13.97 9.81 -2.32
C LEU A 14 -14.89 10.62 -3.23
N ARG A 15 -14.29 11.50 -4.04
CA ARG A 15 -15.03 12.31 -5.01
C ARG A 15 -15.66 11.49 -6.15
N ARG A 16 -14.96 10.46 -6.62
CA ARG A 16 -15.37 9.59 -7.75
C ARG A 16 -15.90 8.28 -7.19
N THR A 17 -17.21 8.25 -6.96
CA THR A 17 -17.91 7.07 -6.43
C THR A 17 -18.01 5.92 -7.42
N ASP A 18 -17.94 6.24 -8.72
CA ASP A 18 -17.90 5.28 -9.83
C ASP A 18 -16.59 4.46 -9.89
N LYS A 19 -15.58 4.82 -9.10
CA LYS A 19 -14.26 4.18 -9.08
C LYS A 19 -13.96 3.48 -7.76
N ILE A 20 -14.94 3.34 -6.89
CA ILE A 20 -14.74 2.72 -5.57
C ILE A 20 -14.54 1.21 -5.74
N MET A 21 -13.49 0.69 -5.12
CA MET A 21 -13.26 -0.74 -4.98
C MET A 21 -14.15 -1.31 -3.86
N THR A 22 -14.68 -2.50 -4.06
CA THR A 22 -15.33 -3.28 -3.00
C THR A 22 -14.33 -3.71 -1.93
N ALA A 23 -14.80 -4.07 -0.75
CA ALA A 23 -13.93 -4.59 0.31
C ALA A 23 -13.13 -5.82 -0.14
N ALA A 24 -13.75 -6.72 -0.89
CA ALA A 24 -13.08 -7.92 -1.41
C ALA A 24 -11.97 -7.57 -2.42
N GLU A 25 -12.19 -6.59 -3.30
CA GLU A 25 -11.15 -6.11 -4.22
C GLU A 25 -9.98 -5.43 -3.49
N VAL A 26 -10.28 -4.71 -2.41
CA VAL A 26 -9.24 -4.12 -1.54
C VAL A 26 -8.41 -5.20 -0.87
N ASP A 27 -9.06 -6.21 -0.29
CA ASP A 27 -8.39 -7.33 0.38
C ASP A 27 -7.50 -8.12 -0.59
N GLU A 28 -8.02 -8.45 -1.78
CA GLU A 28 -7.26 -9.14 -2.83
C GLU A 28 -6.05 -8.30 -3.26
N PHE A 29 -6.24 -7.00 -3.48
CA PHE A 29 -5.18 -6.10 -3.90
C PHE A 29 -4.07 -6.00 -2.84
N LEU A 30 -4.41 -5.78 -1.58
CA LEU A 30 -3.45 -5.68 -0.49
C LEU A 30 -2.68 -6.99 -0.24
N ALA A 31 -3.35 -8.12 -0.39
CA ALA A 31 -2.70 -9.42 -0.22
C ALA A 31 -1.56 -9.64 -1.22
N ARG A 32 -1.71 -9.19 -2.48
CA ARG A 32 -0.74 -9.39 -3.55
C ARG A 32 0.23 -8.23 -3.79
N ALA A 33 -0.13 -7.02 -3.39
CA ALA A 33 0.68 -5.84 -3.66
C ALA A 33 2.06 -5.95 -3.01
N PHE A 34 3.09 -5.56 -3.78
CA PHE A 34 4.48 -5.78 -3.40
C PHE A 34 4.98 -4.84 -2.31
N CYS A 35 4.65 -3.56 -2.39
CA CYS A 35 5.19 -2.52 -1.52
C CYS A 35 4.11 -1.49 -1.20
N GLY A 36 4.12 -0.96 0.02
CA GLY A 36 3.32 0.16 0.44
C GLY A 36 4.19 1.33 0.91
N ARG A 37 3.55 2.44 1.22
CA ARG A 37 4.20 3.64 1.74
C ARG A 37 3.52 4.05 3.03
N THR A 38 4.31 4.15 4.09
CA THR A 38 3.83 4.62 5.39
C THR A 38 4.19 6.09 5.57
N ALA A 39 3.19 6.92 5.78
CA ALA A 39 3.37 8.33 6.12
C ALA A 39 3.20 8.52 7.62
N THR A 40 4.18 9.16 8.24
CA THR A 40 4.23 9.55 9.65
C THR A 40 4.47 11.05 9.77
N VAL A 41 4.24 11.64 10.94
CA VAL A 41 4.51 13.05 11.21
C VAL A 41 5.43 13.14 12.41
N GLY A 42 6.52 13.87 12.26
CA GLY A 42 7.49 14.13 13.33
C GLY A 42 7.05 15.21 14.31
N ALA A 43 7.82 15.40 15.39
CA ALA A 43 7.58 16.42 16.38
C ALA A 43 7.66 17.86 15.83
N ASP A 44 8.36 18.04 14.72
CA ASP A 44 8.49 19.28 13.99
C ASP A 44 7.30 19.54 13.02
N GLY A 45 6.36 18.59 12.92
CA GLY A 45 5.19 18.67 12.06
C GLY A 45 5.42 18.29 10.60
N TYR A 46 6.64 17.93 10.20
CA TYR A 46 6.91 17.50 8.84
C TYR A 46 6.41 16.07 8.59
N PRO A 47 5.70 15.85 7.47
CA PRO A 47 5.34 14.51 7.04
C PRO A 47 6.58 13.77 6.52
N TYR A 48 6.74 12.53 6.93
CA TYR A 48 7.80 11.63 6.49
C TYR A 48 7.20 10.37 5.89
N VAL A 49 7.58 10.05 4.66
CA VAL A 49 7.06 8.91 3.90
C VAL A 49 8.18 7.92 3.62
N VAL A 50 7.94 6.66 3.94
CA VAL A 50 8.90 5.60 3.72
C VAL A 50 8.24 4.40 3.01
N PRO A 51 8.90 3.80 1.98
CA PRO A 51 8.43 2.57 1.39
C PRO A 51 8.68 1.39 2.34
N ASN A 52 7.71 0.48 2.43
CA ASN A 52 7.79 -0.70 3.26
C ASN A 52 7.28 -1.92 2.49
N LEU A 53 7.98 -3.04 2.61
CA LEU A 53 7.37 -4.34 2.40
C LEU A 53 6.40 -4.61 3.56
N PHE A 54 5.27 -5.22 3.27
CA PHE A 54 4.20 -5.38 4.25
C PHE A 54 3.41 -6.68 4.06
N THR A 55 2.71 -7.09 5.09
CA THR A 55 1.69 -8.12 4.98
C THR A 55 0.33 -7.57 5.40
N TRP A 56 -0.73 -8.07 4.76
CA TRP A 56 -2.11 -7.78 5.09
C TRP A 56 -2.75 -9.01 5.72
N LEU A 57 -3.03 -8.96 7.02
CA LEU A 57 -3.57 -10.06 7.78
C LEU A 57 -4.69 -9.58 8.70
N ARG A 58 -5.87 -10.21 8.61
CA ARG A 58 -7.01 -9.89 9.49
C ARG A 58 -7.28 -8.39 9.58
N SER A 59 -7.36 -7.74 8.42
CA SER A 59 -7.61 -6.30 8.30
C SER A 59 -6.57 -5.42 9.02
N THR A 60 -5.33 -5.87 9.11
CA THR A 60 -4.21 -5.14 9.71
C THR A 60 -2.99 -5.21 8.80
N ILE A 61 -2.31 -4.08 8.62
CA ILE A 61 -1.01 -4.02 7.95
C ILE A 61 0.08 -4.32 8.98
N TYR A 62 0.98 -5.23 8.62
CA TYR A 62 2.20 -5.48 9.39
C TYR A 62 3.42 -5.15 8.54
N LEU A 63 4.37 -4.49 9.14
CA LEU A 63 5.65 -4.12 8.52
C LEU A 63 6.78 -4.18 9.56
N HIS A 64 8.02 -4.05 9.11
CA HIS A 64 9.16 -4.12 10.00
C HIS A 64 10.27 -3.15 9.61
N THR A 65 11.11 -2.82 10.59
CA THR A 65 12.38 -2.15 10.41
C THR A 65 13.46 -2.86 11.21
N VAL A 66 14.71 -2.55 10.93
CA VAL A 66 15.80 -2.96 11.83
C VAL A 66 15.66 -2.25 13.18
N LEU A 67 16.14 -2.91 14.24
CA LEU A 67 16.21 -2.30 15.58
C LEU A 67 17.34 -1.28 15.60
N SER A 68 17.04 -0.07 15.18
CA SER A 68 17.93 1.08 15.26
C SER A 68 17.14 2.36 15.43
N GLU A 69 17.69 3.32 16.11
CA GLU A 69 17.11 4.66 16.16
C GLU A 69 17.14 5.29 14.76
N GLY A 70 16.07 5.97 14.40
CA GLY A 70 15.92 6.59 13.10
C GLY A 70 14.63 7.39 13.00
N HIS A 71 14.46 8.10 11.90
CA HIS A 71 13.36 9.03 11.71
C HIS A 71 11.99 8.36 11.86
N PHE A 72 11.81 7.18 11.25
CA PHE A 72 10.53 6.47 11.28
C PHE A 72 10.11 6.09 12.70
N ILE A 73 11.01 5.46 13.49
CA ILE A 73 10.70 5.06 14.86
C ILE A 73 10.47 6.26 15.77
N ALA A 74 11.24 7.35 15.60
CA ALA A 74 11.06 8.59 16.34
C ALA A 74 9.66 9.17 16.09
N ASN A 75 9.21 9.20 14.85
CA ASN A 75 7.88 9.67 14.49
C ASN A 75 6.76 8.76 15.04
N VAL A 76 6.94 7.44 15.01
CA VAL A 76 5.97 6.48 15.58
C VAL A 76 5.85 6.65 17.10
N ARG A 77 6.95 6.92 17.78
CA ARG A 77 6.92 7.21 19.24
C ARG A 77 6.29 8.56 19.54
N HIS A 78 6.41 9.53 18.62
CA HIS A 78 5.81 10.85 18.78
C HIS A 78 4.29 10.81 18.54
N SER A 79 3.84 10.09 17.51
CA SER A 79 2.43 9.99 17.13
C SER A 79 2.11 8.61 16.54
N ASP A 80 1.03 8.02 17.05
CA ASP A 80 0.51 6.75 16.54
C ASP A 80 -0.34 6.90 15.25
N ARG A 81 -0.66 8.14 14.86
CA ARG A 81 -1.47 8.43 13.67
C ARG A 81 -0.64 8.31 12.41
N VAL A 82 -1.08 7.43 11.51
CA VAL A 82 -0.39 7.21 10.24
C VAL A 82 -1.37 7.15 9.08
N SER A 83 -0.83 7.38 7.88
CA SER A 83 -1.48 6.99 6.64
C SER A 83 -0.61 5.93 5.95
N PHE A 84 -1.27 4.91 5.39
CA PHE A 84 -0.61 3.89 4.61
C PHE A 84 -1.22 3.84 3.21
N GLN A 85 -0.39 3.79 2.19
CA GLN A 85 -0.82 3.83 0.80
C GLN A 85 -0.16 2.72 0.00
N VAL A 86 -0.98 2.09 -0.87
CA VAL A 86 -0.52 1.14 -1.89
C VAL A 86 -1.13 1.56 -3.21
N ASP A 87 -0.33 1.57 -4.27
CA ASP A 87 -0.81 1.79 -5.62
C ASP A 87 -0.14 0.86 -6.61
N GLU A 88 -0.84 0.62 -7.70
CA GLU A 88 -0.38 -0.14 -8.84
C GLU A 88 -0.83 0.60 -10.09
N PRO A 89 0.07 1.32 -10.75
CA PRO A 89 -0.23 1.92 -12.04
C PRO A 89 -0.35 0.80 -13.09
N GLY A 90 -1.32 0.96 -13.97
CA GLY A 90 -1.51 0.07 -15.11
C GLY A 90 -1.16 0.77 -16.42
N GLU A 91 -1.90 0.45 -17.47
CA GLU A 91 -1.65 0.97 -18.81
C GLU A 91 -2.10 2.43 -18.96
N ILE A 92 -1.31 3.20 -19.70
CA ILE A 92 -1.73 4.50 -20.21
C ILE A 92 -2.52 4.26 -21.49
N PHE A 93 -3.67 4.90 -21.62
CA PHE A 93 -4.53 4.81 -22.80
C PHE A 93 -5.10 6.16 -23.18
N ALA A 94 -5.21 6.38 -24.47
CA ALA A 94 -5.91 7.50 -25.04
C ALA A 94 -7.32 7.04 -25.45
N TYR A 95 -8.37 7.76 -25.03
CA TYR A 95 -9.76 7.36 -25.23
C TYR A 95 -10.58 8.36 -26.03
N GLY A 96 -9.98 9.45 -26.47
CA GLY A 96 -10.67 10.51 -27.19
C GLY A 96 -9.90 11.04 -28.39
N HIS A 97 -10.26 12.24 -28.84
CA HIS A 97 -9.72 12.84 -30.07
C HIS A 97 -8.64 13.88 -29.83
N VAL A 98 -8.36 14.21 -28.55
CA VAL A 98 -7.35 15.20 -28.14
C VAL A 98 -6.40 14.59 -27.13
N GLU A 99 -5.20 15.15 -27.02
CA GLU A 99 -4.14 14.63 -26.14
C GLU A 99 -4.56 14.56 -24.66
N CYS A 100 -5.39 15.47 -24.19
CA CYS A 100 -5.92 15.47 -22.82
C CYS A 100 -6.96 14.37 -22.56
N ASP A 101 -7.43 13.66 -23.59
CA ASP A 101 -8.25 12.46 -23.46
C ASP A 101 -7.40 11.21 -23.21
N THR A 102 -6.30 11.38 -22.50
CA THR A 102 -5.40 10.31 -22.07
C THR A 102 -5.56 10.05 -20.59
N SER A 103 -5.56 8.80 -20.19
CA SER A 103 -5.67 8.40 -18.79
C SER A 103 -4.78 7.19 -18.50
N VAL A 104 -4.75 6.78 -17.24
CA VAL A 104 -4.03 5.60 -16.77
C VAL A 104 -5.01 4.68 -16.05
N SER A 105 -4.93 3.38 -16.32
CA SER A 105 -5.57 2.41 -15.44
C SER A 105 -4.76 2.29 -14.16
N TYR A 106 -5.41 2.07 -13.03
CA TYR A 106 -4.73 1.98 -11.75
C TYR A 106 -5.60 1.32 -10.69
N ARG A 107 -4.95 0.82 -9.67
CA ARG A 107 -5.54 0.51 -8.36
C ARG A 107 -4.79 1.28 -7.29
N SER A 108 -5.51 1.80 -6.30
CA SER A 108 -4.93 2.53 -5.19
C SER A 108 -5.76 2.34 -3.94
N VAL A 109 -5.09 2.00 -2.84
CA VAL A 109 -5.71 1.92 -1.51
C VAL A 109 -4.99 2.90 -0.60
N ILE A 110 -5.77 3.71 0.10
CA ILE A 110 -5.29 4.63 1.14
C ILE A 110 -5.98 4.28 2.45
N MET A 111 -5.19 4.15 3.49
CA MET A 111 -5.65 3.89 4.85
C MET A 111 -5.22 5.01 5.77
N PHE A 112 -6.09 5.34 6.72
CA PHE A 112 -5.76 6.12 7.90
C PHE A 112 -5.95 5.24 9.11
N GLY A 113 -5.00 5.22 10.03
CA GLY A 113 -5.08 4.33 11.18
C GLY A 113 -4.04 4.64 12.25
N ARG A 114 -3.90 3.67 13.16
CA ARG A 114 -2.98 3.74 14.29
C ARG A 114 -1.90 2.70 14.13
N ILE A 115 -0.66 3.14 14.31
CA ILE A 115 0.52 2.26 14.31
C ILE A 115 0.93 1.94 15.75
N THR A 116 1.23 0.67 16.00
CA THR A 116 1.78 0.20 17.28
C THR A 116 3.02 -0.65 17.03
N ILE A 117 3.96 -0.60 17.96
CA ILE A 117 5.11 -1.50 17.99
C ILE A 117 4.66 -2.79 18.68
N LEU A 118 5.00 -3.93 18.09
CA LEU A 118 4.68 -5.24 18.64
C LEU A 118 5.81 -5.73 19.54
N ASP A 119 5.46 -6.08 20.77
CA ASP A 119 6.37 -6.71 21.73
C ASP A 119 6.15 -8.22 21.85
N ASP A 120 4.93 -8.70 21.57
CA ASP A 120 4.54 -10.11 21.67
C ASP A 120 5.27 -10.97 20.62
N GLU A 121 6.03 -11.96 21.10
CA GLU A 121 6.85 -12.82 20.27
C GLU A 121 6.03 -13.71 19.33
N ALA A 122 4.87 -14.17 19.79
CA ALA A 122 3.99 -14.99 18.96
C ALA A 122 3.37 -14.18 17.81
N GLN A 123 3.09 -12.89 18.02
CA GLN A 123 2.64 -11.99 16.95
C GLN A 123 3.78 -11.71 15.96
N LYS A 124 5.00 -11.47 16.43
CA LYS A 124 6.17 -11.31 15.57
C LYS A 124 6.42 -12.55 14.71
N THR A 125 6.34 -13.73 15.30
CA THR A 125 6.48 -15.00 14.57
C THR A 125 5.45 -15.12 13.45
N ARG A 126 4.16 -14.89 13.74
CA ARG A 126 3.10 -14.90 12.71
C ARG A 126 3.34 -13.89 11.60
N PHE A 127 3.85 -12.71 11.94
CA PHE A 127 4.26 -11.73 10.92
C PHE A 127 5.35 -12.30 10.03
N PHE A 128 6.45 -12.82 10.58
CA PHE A 128 7.56 -13.35 9.79
C PHE A 128 7.15 -14.53 8.92
N GLU A 129 6.32 -15.44 9.42
CA GLU A 129 5.78 -16.55 8.63
C GLU A 129 4.99 -16.04 7.41
N SER A 130 4.09 -15.08 7.64
CA SER A 130 3.30 -14.45 6.59
C SER A 130 4.17 -13.65 5.60
N PHE A 131 5.17 -12.93 6.11
CA PHE A 131 6.10 -12.14 5.31
C PHE A 131 6.92 -13.04 4.39
N MET A 132 7.43 -14.14 4.92
CA MET A 132 8.18 -15.13 4.15
C MET A 132 7.29 -15.84 3.12
N ALA A 133 6.04 -16.17 3.47
CA ALA A 133 5.10 -16.75 2.53
C ALA A 133 4.81 -15.83 1.34
N LYS A 134 4.75 -14.51 1.58
CA LYS A 134 4.48 -13.51 0.54
C LYS A 134 5.70 -13.23 -0.35
N TYR A 135 6.87 -13.01 0.24
CA TYR A 135 8.06 -12.51 -0.48
C TYR A 135 9.09 -13.57 -0.81
N ALA A 136 8.98 -14.72 -0.19
CA ALA A 136 9.94 -15.79 -0.32
C ALA A 136 9.25 -17.17 -0.36
N PRO A 137 8.54 -17.48 -1.43
CA PRO A 137 7.76 -18.69 -1.56
C PRO A 137 8.60 -19.95 -1.42
N ALA A 138 7.94 -21.07 -1.09
CA ALA A 138 8.57 -22.36 -0.86
C ALA A 138 9.50 -22.77 -2.00
N GLY A 139 10.66 -23.30 -1.63
CA GLY A 139 11.67 -23.78 -2.60
C GLY A 139 12.74 -22.77 -2.98
N SER A 140 12.57 -21.46 -2.70
CA SER A 140 13.62 -20.45 -2.91
C SER A 140 14.67 -20.39 -1.80
N TRP A 141 14.46 -21.14 -0.71
CA TRP A 141 15.31 -21.13 0.48
C TRP A 141 15.89 -22.51 0.71
N GLY A 142 17.19 -22.65 0.61
CA GLY A 142 17.88 -23.88 1.00
C GLY A 142 17.97 -24.13 2.51
N ARG A 143 17.00 -23.66 3.30
CA ARG A 143 17.03 -23.71 4.77
C ARG A 143 15.69 -24.14 5.37
N GLU A 144 15.73 -24.65 6.58
CA GLU A 144 14.52 -24.97 7.36
C GLU A 144 13.67 -23.73 7.58
N ARG A 145 12.37 -23.91 7.42
CA ARG A 145 11.37 -22.86 7.68
C ARG A 145 11.07 -22.76 9.18
N GLY A 146 10.65 -21.58 9.61
CA GLY A 146 10.19 -21.35 10.98
C GLY A 146 11.28 -20.91 11.96
N SER A 147 12.53 -20.74 11.49
CA SER A 147 13.58 -20.17 12.31
C SER A 147 13.80 -18.69 11.96
N PHE A 148 13.60 -17.81 12.94
CA PHE A 148 13.80 -16.36 12.79
C PHE A 148 14.86 -15.86 13.78
N PRO A 149 16.15 -16.23 13.65
CA PRO A 149 17.19 -15.94 14.64
C PRO A 149 17.47 -14.44 14.83
N ARG A 150 17.02 -13.60 13.91
CA ARG A 150 17.19 -12.15 13.98
C ARG A 150 15.92 -11.40 14.46
N MET A 151 14.93 -12.11 14.97
CA MET A 151 13.68 -11.50 15.45
C MET A 151 13.93 -10.45 16.54
N GLY A 152 14.89 -10.69 17.44
CA GLY A 152 15.28 -9.75 18.49
C GLY A 152 15.96 -8.45 17.98
N SER A 153 16.48 -8.44 16.75
CA SER A 153 17.08 -7.26 16.11
C SER A 153 16.15 -6.56 15.14
N THR A 154 14.86 -6.89 15.18
CA THR A 154 13.85 -6.36 14.27
C THR A 154 12.69 -5.79 15.07
N ILE A 155 12.25 -4.59 14.69
CA ILE A 155 11.02 -3.99 15.20
C ILE A 155 9.90 -4.33 14.22
N VAL A 156 8.83 -4.92 14.73
CA VAL A 156 7.61 -5.18 13.95
C VAL A 156 6.54 -4.20 14.37
N TYR A 157 5.82 -3.66 13.40
CA TYR A 157 4.75 -2.71 13.60
C TYR A 157 3.44 -3.29 13.07
N ALA A 158 2.34 -2.94 13.74
CA ALA A 158 0.99 -3.19 13.27
C ALA A 158 0.27 -1.86 13.03
N ILE A 159 -0.35 -1.69 11.86
CA ILE A 159 -1.23 -0.57 11.58
C ILE A 159 -2.66 -1.09 11.56
N ALA A 160 -3.45 -0.66 12.55
CA ALA A 160 -4.87 -0.91 12.62
C ALA A 160 -5.62 0.20 11.86
N PRO A 161 -6.25 -0.09 10.70
CA PRO A 161 -6.96 0.92 9.94
C PRO A 161 -8.22 1.40 10.67
N GLU A 162 -8.42 2.72 10.72
CA GLU A 162 -9.68 3.37 11.11
C GLU A 162 -10.56 3.63 9.88
N ILE A 163 -9.93 3.96 8.76
CA ILE A 163 -10.57 4.26 7.48
C ILE A 163 -9.75 3.60 6.37
N VAL A 164 -10.44 2.89 5.48
CA VAL A 164 -9.85 2.31 4.27
C VAL A 164 -10.62 2.79 3.07
N THR A 165 -9.92 3.30 2.06
CA THR A 165 -10.50 3.71 0.79
C THR A 165 -9.76 3.04 -0.36
N GLY A 166 -10.50 2.36 -1.23
CA GLY A 166 -9.97 1.75 -2.45
C GLY A 166 -10.53 2.43 -3.69
N LYS A 167 -9.68 2.72 -4.66
CA LYS A 167 -10.06 3.25 -5.97
C LYS A 167 -9.39 2.47 -7.08
N GLN A 168 -10.12 2.28 -8.17
CA GLN A 168 -9.58 1.74 -9.42
C GLN A 168 -10.06 2.53 -10.62
N GLY A 169 -9.18 2.69 -11.59
CA GLY A 169 -9.49 3.18 -12.92
C GLY A 169 -9.44 2.00 -13.88
N ILE A 170 -10.60 1.62 -14.43
CA ILE A 170 -10.71 0.58 -15.45
C ILE A 170 -10.65 1.26 -16.81
N LEU A 171 -10.05 0.59 -17.79
CA LEU A 171 -10.05 1.04 -19.17
C LEU A 171 -11.49 1.14 -19.66
N PRO A 172 -11.95 2.28 -20.20
CA PRO A 172 -13.27 2.36 -20.81
C PRO A 172 -13.30 1.48 -22.05
N ALA A 173 -14.44 0.81 -22.29
CA ALA A 173 -14.70 0.18 -23.57
C ALA A 173 -15.05 1.28 -24.59
N VAL A 174 -14.09 1.71 -25.38
CA VAL A 174 -14.28 2.70 -26.45
C VAL A 174 -14.00 2.04 -27.80
N SER A 175 -14.88 2.31 -28.77
CA SER A 175 -14.75 1.78 -30.13
C SER A 175 -13.56 2.38 -30.92
N ASP A 176 -13.15 3.61 -30.57
CA ASP A 176 -12.12 4.38 -31.26
C ASP A 176 -10.95 4.70 -30.35
N GLN A 177 -10.32 3.66 -29.84
CA GLN A 177 -9.09 3.82 -29.04
C GLN A 177 -7.90 4.17 -29.95
N TRP A 178 -7.16 5.20 -29.57
CA TRP A 178 -5.83 5.39 -30.12
C TRP A 178 -4.94 4.20 -29.74
N PRO A 179 -3.93 3.85 -30.57
CA PRO A 179 -3.02 2.77 -30.21
C PRO A 179 -2.44 3.02 -28.81
N ILE A 180 -2.59 2.04 -27.95
CA ILE A 180 -2.07 2.09 -26.58
C ILE A 180 -0.56 2.26 -26.65
N ARG A 181 -0.07 3.36 -26.08
CA ARG A 181 1.36 3.55 -25.86
C ARG A 181 1.63 3.37 -24.38
N ASN A 182 2.27 2.29 -24.01
CA ASN A 182 2.81 2.18 -22.64
C ASN A 182 4.02 3.08 -22.52
N LEU A 183 3.82 4.31 -22.04
CA LEU A 183 4.88 5.29 -21.85
C LEU A 183 5.46 5.26 -20.43
N THR A 184 4.99 4.39 -19.56
CA THR A 184 5.42 4.42 -18.16
C THR A 184 6.85 3.96 -17.95
N GLY A 185 7.44 3.20 -18.87
CA GLY A 185 8.80 2.67 -18.72
C GLY A 185 9.03 1.99 -17.36
N SER A 186 7.97 1.81 -16.58
CA SER A 186 8.04 1.24 -15.23
C SER A 186 8.31 -0.26 -15.35
N PRO A 187 9.43 -0.76 -14.85
CA PRO A 187 9.83 -2.16 -15.03
C PRO A 187 8.98 -3.15 -14.23
N GLY A 188 8.00 -2.67 -13.47
CA GLY A 188 7.31 -3.49 -12.47
C GLY A 188 5.98 -4.09 -12.91
N TRP A 189 5.30 -3.57 -13.93
CA TRP A 189 3.96 -4.04 -14.28
C TRP A 189 3.87 -4.51 -15.74
N LYS A 190 3.65 -5.80 -15.92
CA LYS A 190 3.27 -6.37 -17.22
C LYS A 190 1.83 -6.88 -17.10
N PRO A 191 0.91 -6.51 -18.02
CA PRO A 191 -0.41 -7.10 -18.06
C PRO A 191 -0.30 -8.62 -18.20
N LYS A 192 -1.21 -9.36 -17.57
CA LYS A 192 -1.33 -10.80 -17.81
C LYS A 192 -1.62 -11.03 -19.30
N GLY A 193 -0.71 -11.70 -20.01
CA GLY A 193 -0.85 -12.01 -21.43
C GLY A 193 -0.07 -11.11 -22.38
N SER A 194 0.74 -10.17 -21.90
CA SER A 194 1.73 -9.51 -22.76
C SER A 194 2.76 -10.53 -23.25
N PRO A 195 3.13 -10.51 -24.54
CA PRO A 195 4.24 -11.34 -25.02
C PRO A 195 5.49 -11.00 -24.19
N SER A 196 6.20 -12.01 -23.71
CA SER A 196 7.54 -11.82 -23.17
C SER A 196 8.40 -11.23 -24.28
N ASP A 197 8.96 -10.04 -24.07
CA ASP A 197 10.02 -9.53 -24.94
C ASP A 197 11.14 -10.58 -25.02
N PRO A 198 11.75 -10.74 -26.20
CA PRO A 198 12.75 -11.77 -26.47
C PRO A 198 14.02 -11.62 -25.64
#